data_0e1ba792a10c91c548af7a5e2bf3a847
#
_entry.id   0e1ba792a10c91c548af7a5e2bf3a847
#
_cell.length_a   1.000
_cell.length_b   1.000
_cell.length_c   1.000
_cell.angle_alpha   90.00
_cell.angle_beta   90.00
_cell.angle_gamma   90.00
#
_symmetry.space_group_name_H-M   'P 1'
#
loop_
_entity.id
_entity.type
_entity.pdbx_description
1 polymer ?
#
loop_
_entity_poly.entity_id
_entity_poly.type
_entity_poly.pdbx_seq_one_letter_code
_entity_poly.pdbx_strand_id
1 'polypeptide(L)'
;MSRFDQAKMLLKVKKLQKELQKQVIEVEKGEGAVRVEITGEQKIKKIHINPEYIDLDDIGQLERWLEDAVKEAIQASQKLAAEKMQPMMGALGDLGL
;
A
#
# COMPACT_ATOMS: atom_id res chain seq x y z
N MET A 1 -31.87 4.93 -4.90
CA MET A 1 -31.14 3.95 -4.06
C MET A 1 -31.84 3.80 -2.72
N SER A 2 -32.18 2.59 -2.32
CA SER A 2 -32.84 2.34 -1.05
C SER A 2 -31.84 2.41 0.12
N ARG A 3 -32.33 2.60 1.35
CA ARG A 3 -31.50 2.55 2.55
C ARG A 3 -30.77 1.20 2.66
N PHE A 4 -31.41 0.15 2.20
CA PHE A 4 -30.86 -1.20 2.23
C PHE A 4 -29.63 -1.32 1.34
N ASP A 5 -29.67 -0.74 0.14
CA ASP A 5 -28.55 -0.73 -0.80
C ASP A 5 -27.39 0.08 -0.29
N GLN A 6 -27.66 1.21 0.36
CA GLN A 6 -26.64 2.06 0.99
C GLN A 6 -25.95 1.31 2.13
N ALA A 7 -26.71 0.59 2.97
CA ALA A 7 -26.16 -0.21 4.04
C ALA A 7 -25.25 -1.32 3.54
N LYS A 8 -25.66 -2.01 2.44
CA LYS A 8 -24.84 -3.05 1.81
C LYS A 8 -23.53 -2.47 1.27
N MET A 9 -23.58 -1.32 0.61
CA MET A 9 -22.39 -0.65 0.07
C MET A 9 -21.42 -0.30 1.20
N LEU A 10 -21.95 0.24 2.28
CA LEU A 10 -21.14 0.61 3.44
C LEU A 10 -20.42 -0.60 4.05
N LEU A 11 -21.12 -1.72 4.15
CA LEU A 11 -20.53 -2.98 4.64
C LEU A 11 -19.42 -3.48 3.72
N LYS A 12 -19.60 -3.38 2.41
CA LYS A 12 -18.59 -3.76 1.42
C LYS A 12 -17.34 -2.88 1.53
N VAL A 13 -17.52 -1.58 1.70
CA VAL A 13 -16.41 -0.64 1.90
C VAL A 13 -15.63 -0.99 3.16
N LYS A 14 -16.31 -1.23 4.26
CA LYS A 14 -15.67 -1.61 5.54
C LYS A 14 -14.90 -2.92 5.42
N LYS A 15 -15.48 -3.90 4.73
CA LYS A 15 -14.83 -5.20 4.50
C LYS A 15 -13.55 -5.02 3.67
N LEU A 16 -13.63 -4.21 2.61
CA LEU A 16 -12.49 -3.90 1.76
C LEU A 16 -11.37 -3.21 2.54
N GLN A 17 -11.72 -2.23 3.38
CA GLN A 17 -10.74 -1.56 4.23
C GLN A 17 -10.02 -2.54 5.15
N LYS A 18 -10.75 -3.48 5.76
CA LYS A 18 -10.16 -4.52 6.61
C LYS A 18 -9.22 -5.43 5.82
N GLU A 19 -9.59 -5.79 4.60
CA GLU A 19 -8.73 -6.60 3.73
C GLU A 19 -7.44 -5.85 3.40
N LEU A 20 -7.53 -4.57 3.06
CA LEU A 20 -6.37 -3.74 2.75
C LEU A 20 -5.43 -3.56 3.95
N GLN A 21 -5.99 -3.43 5.16
CA GLN A 21 -5.20 -3.33 6.39
C GLN A 21 -4.34 -4.57 6.63
N LYS A 22 -4.82 -5.73 6.22
CA LYS A 22 -4.15 -7.02 6.44
C LYS A 22 -3.16 -7.36 5.34
N GLN A 23 -3.26 -6.74 4.17
CA GLN A 23 -2.34 -7.00 3.08
C GLN A 23 -1.05 -6.21 3.29
N VAL A 24 0.07 -6.92 3.23
CA VAL A 24 1.39 -6.33 3.40
C VAL A 24 2.15 -6.47 2.08
N ILE A 25 2.64 -5.35 1.59
CA ILE A 25 3.49 -5.27 0.41
C ILE A 25 4.91 -5.01 0.89
N GLU A 26 5.87 -5.71 0.32
CA GLU A 26 7.27 -5.59 0.67
C GLU A 26 8.05 -5.09 -0.53
N VAL A 27 8.87 -4.07 -0.33
CA VAL A 27 9.76 -3.49 -1.36
C VAL A 27 11.17 -3.48 -0.84
N GLU A 28 12.11 -3.98 -1.65
CA GLU A 28 13.54 -3.99 -1.31
C GLU A 28 14.32 -3.13 -2.28
N LYS A 29 15.36 -2.47 -1.77
CA LYS A 29 16.35 -1.74 -2.55
C LYS A 29 17.76 -2.06 -2.04
N GLY A 30 18.76 -1.86 -2.91
CA GLY A 30 20.15 -2.13 -2.54
C GLY A 30 20.44 -3.60 -2.27
N GLU A 31 19.80 -4.51 -3.03
CA GLU A 31 19.98 -5.96 -2.89
C GLU A 31 19.65 -6.48 -1.48
N GLY A 32 18.65 -5.89 -0.86
CA GLY A 32 18.21 -6.26 0.48
C GLY A 32 18.78 -5.38 1.58
N ALA A 33 19.55 -4.34 1.24
CA ALA A 33 20.06 -3.38 2.22
C ALA A 33 18.92 -2.64 2.95
N VAL A 34 17.84 -2.36 2.23
CA VAL A 34 16.65 -1.68 2.75
C VAL A 34 15.41 -2.47 2.33
N ARG A 35 14.51 -2.69 3.27
CA ARG A 35 13.23 -3.34 3.03
C ARG A 35 12.13 -2.55 3.72
N VAL A 36 11.09 -2.19 2.96
CA VAL A 36 9.93 -1.45 3.47
C VAL A 36 8.70 -2.33 3.36
N GLU A 37 8.00 -2.48 4.47
CA GLU A 37 6.71 -3.16 4.52
C GLU A 37 5.61 -2.11 4.66
N ILE A 38 4.63 -2.15 3.76
CA ILE A 38 3.51 -1.21 3.74
C ILE A 38 2.19 -1.99 3.63
N THR A 39 1.14 -1.50 4.27
CA THR A 39 -0.19 -2.09 4.13
C THR A 39 -0.89 -1.57 2.89
N GLY A 40 -1.98 -2.23 2.49
CA GLY A 40 -2.82 -1.76 1.39
C GLY A 40 -3.53 -0.43 1.66
N GLU A 41 -3.52 0.05 2.89
CA GLU A 41 -4.03 1.37 3.29
C GLU A 41 -2.96 2.47 3.26
N GLN A 42 -1.78 2.18 2.69
CA GLN A 42 -0.67 3.13 2.60
C GLN A 42 -0.05 3.49 3.95
N LYS A 43 -0.10 2.56 4.90
CA LYS A 43 0.56 2.70 6.19
C LYS A 43 1.87 1.91 6.18
N ILE A 44 2.97 2.59 6.45
CA ILE A 44 4.26 1.93 6.63
C ILE A 44 4.18 1.09 7.90
N LYS A 45 4.38 -0.22 7.76
CA LYS A 45 4.36 -1.16 8.88
C LYS A 45 5.74 -1.29 9.51
N LYS A 46 6.78 -1.39 8.68
CA LYS A 46 8.14 -1.56 9.15
C LYS A 46 9.15 -1.17 8.08
N ILE A 47 10.30 -0.66 8.52
CA ILE A 47 11.47 -0.44 7.68
C ILE A 47 12.61 -1.25 8.29
N HIS A 48 13.23 -2.09 7.46
CA HIS A 48 14.38 -2.89 7.85
C HIS A 48 15.61 -2.36 7.14
N ILE A 49 16.70 -2.21 7.86
CA ILE A 49 17.99 -1.83 7.31
C ILE A 49 18.98 -2.92 7.69
N ASN A 50 19.67 -3.49 6.71
CA ASN A 50 20.73 -4.46 6.98
C ASN A 50 22.05 -3.72 7.10
N PRO A 51 22.63 -3.63 8.30
CA PRO A 51 23.85 -2.83 8.53
C PRO A 51 25.07 -3.37 7.76
N GLU A 52 25.07 -4.64 7.38
CA GLU A 52 26.18 -5.23 6.62
C GLU A 52 26.31 -4.66 5.22
N TYR A 53 25.21 -4.11 4.65
CA TYR A 53 25.19 -3.53 3.31
C TYR A 53 25.29 -2.01 3.31
N ILE A 54 25.48 -1.40 4.48
CA ILE A 54 25.53 0.06 4.60
C ILE A 54 26.97 0.52 4.62
N ASP A 55 27.30 1.43 3.69
CA ASP A 55 28.57 2.11 3.64
C ASP A 55 28.48 3.42 4.42
N LEU A 56 29.13 3.47 5.58
CA LEU A 56 29.12 4.65 6.44
C LEU A 56 29.82 5.85 5.80
N ASP A 57 30.67 5.60 4.79
CA ASP A 57 31.34 6.67 4.06
C ASP A 57 30.47 7.22 2.91
N ASP A 58 29.34 6.57 2.63
CA ASP A 58 28.38 7.00 1.61
C ASP A 58 26.94 6.87 2.09
N ILE A 59 26.60 7.66 3.10
CA ILE A 59 25.24 7.67 3.65
C ILE A 59 24.21 8.13 2.63
N GLY A 60 24.61 8.95 1.66
CA GLY A 60 23.71 9.36 0.56
C GLY A 60 23.14 8.19 -0.23
N GLN A 61 23.89 7.09 -0.35
CA GLN A 61 23.39 5.87 -0.99
C GLN A 61 22.22 5.28 -0.20
N LEU A 62 22.35 5.19 1.13
CA LEU A 62 21.29 4.70 2.00
C LEU A 62 20.04 5.59 1.89
N GLU A 63 20.24 6.89 1.90
CA GLU A 63 19.13 7.85 1.77
C GLU A 63 18.38 7.67 0.45
N ARG A 64 19.09 7.47 -0.66
CA ARG A 64 18.47 7.19 -1.97
C ARG A 64 17.69 5.88 -1.97
N TRP A 65 18.26 4.82 -1.41
CA TRP A 65 17.57 3.54 -1.31
C TRP A 65 16.29 3.64 -0.49
N LEU A 66 16.34 4.34 0.64
CA LEU A 66 15.16 4.58 1.49
C LEU A 66 14.09 5.36 0.75
N GLU A 67 14.48 6.45 0.09
CA GLU A 67 13.56 7.27 -0.69
C GLU A 67 12.88 6.45 -1.78
N ASP A 68 13.66 5.71 -2.56
CA ASP A 68 13.14 4.89 -3.65
C ASP A 68 12.23 3.77 -3.13
N ALA A 69 12.62 3.11 -2.05
CA ALA A 69 11.83 2.04 -1.45
C ALA A 69 10.49 2.54 -0.93
N VAL A 70 10.48 3.69 -0.25
CA VAL A 70 9.26 4.30 0.28
C VAL A 70 8.33 4.74 -0.86
N LYS A 71 8.88 5.42 -1.87
CA LYS A 71 8.08 5.85 -3.04
C LYS A 71 7.44 4.65 -3.74
N GLU A 72 8.22 3.62 -3.99
CA GLU A 72 7.73 2.41 -4.66
C GLU A 72 6.69 1.68 -3.81
N ALA A 73 6.90 1.61 -2.49
CA ALA A 73 5.95 1.01 -1.56
C ALA A 73 4.61 1.75 -1.59
N ILE A 74 4.64 3.08 -1.55
CA ILE A 74 3.43 3.90 -1.61
C ILE A 74 2.69 3.67 -2.93
N GLN A 75 3.42 3.69 -4.06
CA GLN A 75 2.83 3.46 -5.38
C GLN A 75 2.20 2.06 -5.47
N ALA A 76 2.87 1.04 -4.98
CA ALA A 76 2.36 -0.33 -4.97
C ALA A 76 1.11 -0.45 -4.11
N SER A 77 1.08 0.21 -2.96
CA SER A 77 -0.08 0.23 -2.07
C SER A 77 -1.27 0.95 -2.71
N GLN A 78 -1.03 2.09 -3.37
CA GLN A 78 -2.07 2.82 -4.10
C GLN A 78 -2.65 1.98 -5.23
N LYS A 79 -1.80 1.29 -5.97
CA LYS A 79 -2.22 0.41 -7.07
C LYS A 79 -3.08 -0.74 -6.54
N LEU A 80 -2.66 -1.37 -5.45
CA LEU A 80 -3.43 -2.45 -4.83
C LEU A 80 -4.81 -1.96 -4.38
N ALA A 81 -4.86 -0.82 -3.72
CA ALA A 81 -6.12 -0.22 -3.27
C ALA A 81 -7.03 0.09 -4.45
N ALA A 82 -6.49 0.66 -5.52
CA ALA A 82 -7.25 0.96 -6.73
C ALA A 82 -7.80 -0.31 -7.39
N GLU A 83 -7.00 -1.36 -7.50
CA GLU A 83 -7.42 -2.65 -8.05
C GLU A 83 -8.55 -3.27 -7.23
N LYS A 84 -8.47 -3.20 -5.91
CA LYS A 84 -9.51 -3.72 -5.02
C LYS A 84 -10.79 -2.89 -5.05
N MET A 85 -10.68 -1.61 -5.30
CA MET A 85 -11.84 -0.71 -5.38
C MET A 85 -12.53 -0.72 -6.75
N GLN A 86 -11.85 -1.18 -7.79
CA GLN A 86 -12.37 -1.18 -9.15
C GLN A 86 -13.74 -1.84 -9.30
N PRO A 87 -14.00 -3.03 -8.73
CA PRO A 87 -15.33 -3.64 -8.80
C PRO A 87 -16.44 -2.79 -8.15
N MET A 88 -16.07 -2.05 -7.08
CA MET A 88 -17.01 -1.16 -6.41
C MET A 88 -17.32 0.08 -7.22
N MET A 89 -16.31 0.62 -7.91
CA MET A 89 -16.49 1.76 -8.81
C MET A 89 -17.41 1.40 -9.99
N GLY A 90 -17.28 0.17 -10.53
CA GLY A 90 -18.18 -0.36 -11.54
C GLY A 90 -19.63 -0.43 -11.04
N ALA A 91 -19.82 -0.92 -9.82
CA ALA A 91 -21.14 -0.98 -9.18
C ALA A 91 -21.74 0.42 -8.97
N LEU A 92 -20.90 1.40 -8.59
CA LEU A 92 -21.32 2.80 -8.45
C LEU A 92 -21.72 3.40 -9.80
N GLY A 93 -21.00 3.06 -10.86
CA GLY A 93 -21.33 3.47 -12.22
C GLY A 93 -22.69 2.95 -12.67
N ASP A 94 -23.00 1.68 -12.35
CA ASP A 94 -24.28 1.05 -12.65
C ASP A 94 -25.44 1.70 -11.89
N LEU A 95 -25.15 2.37 -10.77
CA LEU A 95 -26.14 3.12 -9.99
C LEU A 95 -26.31 4.56 -10.47
N GLY A 96 -25.64 4.96 -11.56
CA GLY A 96 -25.74 6.30 -12.11
C GLY A 96 -24.99 7.38 -11.33
N LEU A 97 -24.01 6.97 -10.57
CA LEU A 97 -23.20 7.91 -9.75
C LEU A 97 -21.94 8.38 -10.45
#